data_d07562acbbf283ca04a1b831546c1876
#
_entry.id   d07562acbbf283ca04a1b831546c1876
#
_cell.length_a   1.000
_cell.length_b   1.000
_cell.length_c   1.000
_cell.angle_alpha   90.00
_cell.angle_beta   90.00
_cell.angle_gamma   90.00
#
_symmetry.space_group_name_H-M   'P 1'
#
loop_
_entity.id
_entity.type
_entity.pdbx_description
1 polymer ?
#
loop_
_entity_poly.entity_id
_entity_poly.type
_entity_poly.pdbx_seq_one_letter_code
_entity_poly.pdbx_strand_id
1 'polypeptide(L)'
;MNYPDFDNIIERLNSGKLFSFPGGVHPDDKKRLSNKAAIVQPSIPDLLTLPIRQHVGSEGICCVNVGDYVYKGQALSNATTPYAVPVHAPTSGHIVAIAPHVVAHPSGLTEMCVSIKPDGKDTWGELTPLADYTAVDKNTIVDAICQAGISGMGGAGFPTHIKTATSKPVEFLVLNGVECEPYITADDRLMREHAWQIRQGLDVLTHIIEPKAIVIAIEDNKPEAIQALNIACQDKDAYRVVPIETKYPAGGEKQLIQVITGREVPRNGLPADIGVMMFNVGTCFAIADAILHGKPLIERIVTVTGDAVAKPANFRALLGTPVKHL
;
A
#
# COMPACT_ATOMS: atom_id res chain seq x y z
N MET A 1 22.21 -11.03 -20.36
CA MET A 1 22.20 -9.55 -20.43
C MET A 1 23.23 -9.04 -19.45
N ASN A 2 24.13 -8.14 -19.85
CA ASN A 2 25.03 -7.47 -18.93
C ASN A 2 24.21 -6.36 -18.22
N TYR A 3 23.75 -6.67 -17.01
CA TYR A 3 23.12 -5.64 -16.16
C TYR A 3 24.19 -4.74 -15.54
N PRO A 4 23.88 -3.45 -15.29
CA PRO A 4 24.73 -2.61 -14.46
C PRO A 4 24.99 -3.30 -13.12
N ASP A 5 26.23 -3.28 -12.65
CA ASP A 5 26.57 -3.81 -11.34
C ASP A 5 26.03 -2.90 -10.20
N PHE A 6 26.09 -3.42 -8.99
CA PHE A 6 25.56 -2.74 -7.82
C PHE A 6 26.23 -1.39 -7.58
N ASP A 7 27.55 -1.31 -7.66
CA ASP A 7 28.31 -0.10 -7.34
C ASP A 7 28.06 1.02 -8.34
N ASN A 8 27.98 0.71 -9.63
CA ASN A 8 27.61 1.66 -10.67
C ASN A 8 26.19 2.22 -10.48
N ILE A 9 25.25 1.39 -10.03
CA ILE A 9 23.88 1.85 -9.71
C ILE A 9 23.93 2.79 -8.52
N ILE A 10 24.63 2.44 -7.44
CA ILE A 10 24.77 3.30 -6.25
C ILE A 10 25.44 4.63 -6.58
N GLU A 11 26.49 4.65 -7.38
CA GLU A 11 27.14 5.89 -7.84
C GLU A 11 26.14 6.78 -8.59
N ARG A 12 25.35 6.18 -9.49
CA ARG A 12 24.31 6.90 -10.22
C ARG A 12 23.22 7.46 -9.31
N LEU A 13 22.77 6.68 -8.30
CA LEU A 13 21.78 7.13 -7.31
C LEU A 13 22.30 8.31 -6.47
N ASN A 14 23.59 8.30 -6.14
CA ASN A 14 24.22 9.37 -5.36
C ASN A 14 24.56 10.62 -6.20
N SER A 15 24.41 10.56 -7.53
CA SER A 15 24.78 11.69 -8.42
C SER A 15 23.88 12.92 -8.30
N GLY A 16 22.73 12.81 -7.62
CA GLY A 16 21.73 13.88 -7.49
C GLY A 16 21.00 14.24 -8.80
N LYS A 17 21.19 13.43 -9.86
CA LYS A 17 20.51 13.65 -11.14
C LYS A 17 19.04 13.22 -11.05
N LEU A 18 18.19 13.95 -11.77
CA LEU A 18 16.80 13.56 -11.97
C LEU A 18 16.74 12.31 -12.86
N PHE A 19 15.98 11.31 -12.43
CA PHE A 19 15.82 10.06 -13.15
C PHE A 19 14.63 10.12 -14.11
N SER A 20 14.83 9.66 -15.33
CA SER A 20 13.82 9.65 -16.39
C SER A 20 13.97 8.42 -17.29
N PHE A 21 13.03 8.25 -18.23
CA PHE A 21 13.03 7.21 -19.25
C PHE A 21 12.62 7.78 -20.62
N PRO A 22 13.04 7.16 -21.73
CA PRO A 22 12.61 7.57 -23.08
C PRO A 22 11.12 7.20 -23.30
N GLY A 23 10.41 8.03 -24.05
CA GLY A 23 8.96 7.86 -24.25
C GLY A 23 8.13 8.37 -23.07
N GLY A 24 6.93 7.86 -22.92
CA GLY A 24 5.95 8.36 -21.94
C GLY A 24 5.26 9.65 -22.40
N VAL A 25 4.38 10.17 -21.57
CA VAL A 25 3.58 11.37 -21.83
C VAL A 25 3.55 12.28 -20.60
N HIS A 26 3.27 13.57 -20.81
CA HIS A 26 3.09 14.58 -19.76
C HIS A 26 1.63 15.07 -19.78
N PRO A 27 0.68 14.31 -19.22
CA PRO A 27 -0.70 14.78 -19.10
C PRO A 27 -0.79 15.93 -18.08
N ASP A 28 -1.84 16.76 -18.18
CA ASP A 28 -2.17 17.71 -17.12
C ASP A 28 -2.48 16.92 -15.84
N ASP A 29 -1.66 17.08 -14.81
CA ASP A 29 -1.69 16.22 -13.61
C ASP A 29 -2.91 16.45 -12.69
N LYS A 30 -3.55 17.65 -12.77
CA LYS A 30 -4.73 18.01 -11.97
C LYS A 30 -4.62 17.79 -10.45
N LYS A 31 -3.42 17.55 -9.93
CA LYS A 31 -3.18 17.19 -8.52
C LYS A 31 -3.51 18.35 -7.56
N ARG A 32 -3.46 19.59 -8.04
CA ARG A 32 -3.76 20.79 -7.24
C ARG A 32 -5.20 20.83 -6.70
N LEU A 33 -6.11 20.04 -7.26
CA LEU A 33 -7.49 19.97 -6.80
C LEU A 33 -7.60 19.37 -5.39
N SER A 34 -6.79 18.38 -5.05
CA SER A 34 -6.92 17.59 -3.81
C SER A 34 -5.66 17.54 -2.93
N ASN A 35 -4.50 18.05 -3.39
CA ASN A 35 -3.24 17.87 -2.65
C ASN A 35 -2.96 18.94 -1.58
N LYS A 36 -3.81 19.98 -1.44
CA LYS A 36 -3.56 21.09 -0.50
C LYS A 36 -4.05 20.83 0.91
N ALA A 37 -5.23 20.21 1.05
CA ALA A 37 -5.83 19.91 2.34
C ALA A 37 -5.20 18.66 2.97
N ALA A 38 -5.15 18.60 4.30
CA ALA A 38 -4.81 17.40 5.04
C ALA A 38 -5.81 16.26 4.74
N ILE A 39 -5.38 15.03 5.02
CA ILE A 39 -6.25 13.87 4.93
C ILE A 39 -7.46 14.04 5.86
N VAL A 40 -8.65 13.89 5.31
CA VAL A 40 -9.92 14.05 6.04
C VAL A 40 -10.34 12.70 6.62
N GLN A 41 -10.75 12.71 7.89
CA GLN A 41 -11.40 11.56 8.52
C GLN A 41 -12.93 11.72 8.38
N PRO A 42 -13.60 10.94 7.50
CA PRO A 42 -15.06 11.02 7.39
C PRO A 42 -15.72 10.35 8.60
N SER A 43 -16.99 10.66 8.83
CA SER A 43 -17.82 9.92 9.78
C SER A 43 -17.97 8.45 9.33
N ILE A 44 -18.28 7.56 10.27
CA ILE A 44 -18.59 6.18 9.95
C ILE A 44 -19.96 6.16 9.24
N PRO A 45 -20.10 5.51 8.06
CA PRO A 45 -21.39 5.41 7.37
C PRO A 45 -22.36 4.47 8.09
N ASP A 46 -23.66 4.60 7.83
CA ASP A 46 -24.69 3.76 8.44
C ASP A 46 -24.60 2.27 8.06
N LEU A 47 -23.92 1.97 6.96
CA LEU A 47 -23.70 0.62 6.44
C LEU A 47 -22.36 0.55 5.73
N LEU A 48 -21.59 -0.50 6.05
CA LEU A 48 -20.33 -0.84 5.36
C LEU A 48 -20.54 -2.18 4.63
N THR A 49 -20.13 -2.26 3.37
CA THR A 49 -20.26 -3.48 2.56
C THR A 49 -18.89 -3.87 2.02
N LEU A 50 -18.34 -4.97 2.53
CA LEU A 50 -16.98 -5.41 2.29
C LEU A 50 -16.96 -6.65 1.40
N PRO A 51 -16.36 -6.59 0.19
CA PRO A 51 -16.09 -7.81 -0.57
C PRO A 51 -15.13 -8.71 0.20
N ILE A 52 -15.38 -10.03 0.18
CA ILE A 52 -14.49 -11.01 0.81
C ILE A 52 -13.16 -11.12 0.04
N ARG A 53 -13.17 -10.84 -1.26
CA ARG A 53 -11.98 -10.74 -2.09
C ARG A 53 -11.64 -9.28 -2.38
N GLN A 54 -10.48 -8.82 -1.93
CA GLN A 54 -9.99 -7.45 -2.14
C GLN A 54 -8.60 -7.40 -2.80
N HIS A 55 -8.16 -8.51 -3.38
CA HIS A 55 -6.82 -8.69 -3.96
C HIS A 55 -6.82 -9.69 -5.11
N VAL A 56 -5.72 -9.73 -5.86
CA VAL A 56 -5.47 -10.77 -6.87
C VAL A 56 -5.15 -12.09 -6.16
N GLY A 57 -5.85 -13.15 -6.50
CA GLY A 57 -5.70 -14.47 -5.90
C GLY A 57 -7.03 -15.10 -5.53
N SER A 58 -7.01 -15.97 -4.54
CA SER A 58 -8.19 -16.69 -4.07
C SER A 58 -8.92 -15.86 -3.00
N GLU A 59 -10.22 -15.92 -2.98
CA GLU A 59 -11.00 -15.38 -1.86
C GLU A 59 -10.77 -16.20 -0.58
N GLY A 60 -10.91 -15.54 0.56
CA GLY A 60 -10.96 -16.21 1.87
C GLY A 60 -12.33 -16.87 2.11
N ILE A 61 -12.41 -17.73 3.10
CA ILE A 61 -13.69 -18.29 3.57
C ILE A 61 -14.25 -17.39 4.68
N CYS A 62 -15.50 -16.93 4.49
CA CYS A 62 -16.22 -16.17 5.52
C CYS A 62 -16.31 -16.97 6.82
N CYS A 63 -15.95 -16.35 7.94
CA CYS A 63 -15.95 -16.97 9.28
C CYS A 63 -16.96 -16.33 10.26
N VAL A 64 -17.87 -15.51 9.74
CA VAL A 64 -18.96 -14.86 10.51
C VAL A 64 -20.31 -15.20 9.91
N ASN A 65 -21.38 -15.01 10.70
CA ASN A 65 -22.77 -15.26 10.29
C ASN A 65 -23.61 -13.98 10.43
N VAL A 66 -24.72 -13.93 9.71
CA VAL A 66 -25.72 -12.86 9.88
C VAL A 66 -26.25 -12.88 11.31
N GLY A 67 -26.25 -11.71 11.97
CA GLY A 67 -26.61 -11.53 13.37
C GLY A 67 -25.43 -11.46 14.33
N ASP A 68 -24.25 -11.92 13.93
CA ASP A 68 -23.05 -11.83 14.78
C ASP A 68 -22.69 -10.38 15.08
N TYR A 69 -22.21 -10.12 16.29
CA TYR A 69 -21.54 -8.89 16.65
C TYR A 69 -20.04 -9.05 16.36
N VAL A 70 -19.44 -8.04 15.75
CA VAL A 70 -18.00 -8.00 15.46
C VAL A 70 -17.35 -6.75 16.04
N TYR A 71 -16.11 -6.90 16.48
CA TYR A 71 -15.27 -5.80 16.93
C TYR A 71 -14.48 -5.21 15.75
N LYS A 72 -14.07 -3.95 15.86
CA LYS A 72 -13.12 -3.33 14.94
C LYS A 72 -11.82 -4.14 14.89
N GLY A 73 -11.35 -4.44 13.70
CA GLY A 73 -10.16 -5.26 13.47
C GLY A 73 -10.39 -6.77 13.56
N GLN A 74 -11.60 -7.25 13.89
CA GLN A 74 -11.91 -8.67 13.90
C GLN A 74 -11.95 -9.25 12.47
N ALA A 75 -11.35 -10.42 12.26
CA ALA A 75 -11.42 -11.11 10.98
C ALA A 75 -12.85 -11.50 10.60
N LEU A 76 -13.23 -11.22 9.36
CA LEU A 76 -14.49 -11.60 8.72
C LEU A 76 -14.32 -12.82 7.81
N SER A 77 -13.09 -13.06 7.36
CA SER A 77 -12.72 -14.23 6.57
C SER A 77 -11.35 -14.77 6.97
N ASN A 78 -11.12 -16.05 6.68
CA ASN A 78 -9.83 -16.73 6.90
C ASN A 78 -9.13 -16.99 5.56
N ALA A 79 -7.81 -16.83 5.52
CA ALA A 79 -6.99 -17.26 4.40
C ALA A 79 -6.93 -18.79 4.36
N THR A 80 -7.38 -19.41 3.28
CA THR A 80 -7.40 -20.88 3.12
C THR A 80 -6.43 -21.39 2.08
N THR A 81 -5.80 -20.49 1.36
CA THR A 81 -4.75 -20.75 0.38
C THR A 81 -3.63 -19.75 0.56
N PRO A 82 -2.41 -20.05 0.08
CA PRO A 82 -1.31 -19.06 0.13
C PRO A 82 -1.63 -17.74 -0.61
N TYR A 83 -2.58 -17.76 -1.54
CA TYR A 83 -2.97 -16.58 -2.33
C TYR A 83 -4.21 -15.86 -1.80
N ALA A 84 -4.64 -16.18 -0.59
CA ALA A 84 -5.71 -15.47 0.11
C ALA A 84 -5.16 -14.65 1.27
N VAL A 85 -5.78 -13.52 1.56
CA VAL A 85 -5.56 -12.77 2.79
C VAL A 85 -6.92 -12.49 3.47
N PRO A 86 -6.98 -12.47 4.81
CA PRO A 86 -8.21 -12.18 5.53
C PRO A 86 -8.75 -10.78 5.25
N VAL A 87 -10.06 -10.62 5.36
CA VAL A 87 -10.73 -9.32 5.40
C VAL A 87 -11.20 -9.07 6.82
N HIS A 88 -11.11 -7.83 7.30
CA HIS A 88 -11.37 -7.46 8.68
C HIS A 88 -12.50 -6.43 8.79
N ALA A 89 -13.22 -6.46 9.92
CA ALA A 89 -14.25 -5.49 10.24
C ALA A 89 -13.62 -4.09 10.46
N PRO A 90 -14.01 -3.07 9.69
CA PRO A 90 -13.42 -1.73 9.80
C PRO A 90 -13.94 -0.94 11.00
N THR A 91 -15.00 -1.38 11.62
CA THR A 91 -15.60 -0.83 12.85
C THR A 91 -16.36 -1.91 13.59
N SER A 92 -16.78 -1.65 14.83
CA SER A 92 -17.65 -2.55 15.58
C SER A 92 -19.13 -2.42 15.16
N GLY A 93 -19.86 -3.53 15.23
CA GLY A 93 -21.28 -3.56 14.86
C GLY A 93 -21.81 -4.96 14.62
N HIS A 94 -22.96 -5.06 13.96
CA HIS A 94 -23.61 -6.31 13.65
C HIS A 94 -23.55 -6.66 12.17
N ILE A 95 -23.29 -7.92 11.86
CA ILE A 95 -23.40 -8.47 10.49
C ILE A 95 -24.89 -8.52 10.13
N VAL A 96 -25.29 -7.75 9.12
CA VAL A 96 -26.70 -7.67 8.69
C VAL A 96 -26.99 -8.42 7.40
N ALA A 97 -25.94 -8.69 6.58
CA ALA A 97 -26.08 -9.49 5.39
C ALA A 97 -24.73 -10.13 4.99
N ILE A 98 -24.83 -11.32 4.37
CA ILE A 98 -23.74 -11.97 3.64
C ILE A 98 -24.34 -12.37 2.31
N ALA A 99 -24.05 -11.60 1.25
CA ALA A 99 -24.72 -11.76 -0.04
C ALA A 99 -23.88 -11.16 -1.18
N PRO A 100 -24.11 -11.56 -2.43
CA PRO A 100 -23.52 -10.89 -3.60
C PRO A 100 -23.93 -9.42 -3.68
N HIS A 101 -22.93 -8.53 -3.89
CA HIS A 101 -23.13 -7.10 -4.04
C HIS A 101 -22.28 -6.56 -5.18
N VAL A 102 -22.76 -5.52 -5.87
CA VAL A 102 -21.95 -4.81 -6.86
C VAL A 102 -20.79 -4.12 -6.14
N VAL A 103 -19.56 -4.39 -6.61
CA VAL A 103 -18.34 -3.82 -6.06
C VAL A 103 -17.75 -2.78 -7.00
N ALA A 104 -16.84 -1.95 -6.48
CA ALA A 104 -16.15 -0.90 -7.23
C ALA A 104 -15.10 -1.51 -8.20
N HIS A 105 -15.55 -2.34 -9.13
CA HIS A 105 -14.74 -2.97 -10.17
C HIS A 105 -15.31 -2.60 -11.56
N PRO A 106 -14.46 -2.34 -12.58
CA PRO A 106 -14.91 -1.92 -13.90
C PRO A 106 -15.88 -2.89 -14.61
N SER A 107 -15.89 -4.18 -14.21
CA SER A 107 -16.82 -5.17 -14.78
C SER A 107 -18.28 -4.93 -14.40
N GLY A 108 -18.56 -4.20 -13.30
CA GLY A 108 -19.90 -4.05 -12.74
C GLY A 108 -20.51 -5.37 -12.21
N LEU A 109 -19.71 -6.43 -12.10
CA LEU A 109 -20.15 -7.72 -11.57
C LEU A 109 -20.26 -7.68 -10.04
N THR A 110 -21.06 -8.62 -9.50
CA THR A 110 -21.19 -8.79 -8.06
C THR A 110 -20.12 -9.72 -7.51
N GLU A 111 -19.70 -9.46 -6.27
CA GLU A 111 -18.88 -10.37 -5.48
C GLU A 111 -19.56 -10.62 -4.13
N MET A 112 -19.20 -11.73 -3.48
CA MET A 112 -19.67 -12.03 -2.14
C MET A 112 -19.17 -10.97 -1.16
N CYS A 113 -20.09 -10.34 -0.43
CA CYS A 113 -19.81 -9.27 0.53
C CYS A 113 -20.38 -9.55 1.89
N VAL A 114 -19.71 -9.05 2.91
CA VAL A 114 -20.21 -8.96 4.29
C VAL A 114 -20.65 -7.52 4.53
N SER A 115 -21.89 -7.33 4.96
CA SER A 115 -22.43 -6.01 5.31
C SER A 115 -22.51 -5.85 6.83
N ILE A 116 -21.92 -4.76 7.34
CA ILE A 116 -21.85 -4.43 8.77
C ILE A 116 -22.69 -3.17 9.00
N LYS A 117 -23.61 -3.25 9.96
CA LYS A 117 -24.30 -2.09 10.52
C LYS A 117 -23.52 -1.64 11.76
N PRO A 118 -22.81 -0.49 11.70
CA PRO A 118 -22.04 0.02 12.83
C PRO A 118 -22.91 0.27 14.07
N ASP A 119 -22.31 0.10 15.25
CA ASP A 119 -22.96 0.39 16.53
C ASP A 119 -22.66 1.79 17.07
N GLY A 120 -21.84 2.56 16.37
CA GLY A 120 -21.41 3.90 16.73
C GLY A 120 -20.34 3.97 17.83
N LYS A 121 -19.88 2.83 18.36
CA LYS A 121 -18.87 2.78 19.45
C LYS A 121 -17.44 2.67 18.92
N ASP A 122 -17.27 2.13 17.72
CA ASP A 122 -15.96 1.91 17.06
C ASP A 122 -14.95 1.16 17.96
N THR A 123 -15.44 0.15 18.67
CA THR A 123 -14.69 -0.59 19.70
C THR A 123 -13.73 -1.59 19.06
N TRP A 124 -12.44 -1.46 19.32
CA TRP A 124 -11.42 -2.42 18.90
C TRP A 124 -11.62 -3.79 19.56
N GLY A 125 -11.37 -4.85 18.80
CA GLY A 125 -11.08 -6.18 19.33
C GLY A 125 -9.69 -6.27 19.95
N GLU A 126 -9.25 -7.47 20.25
CA GLU A 126 -7.89 -7.73 20.73
C GLU A 126 -6.87 -7.45 19.63
N LEU A 127 -5.85 -6.66 19.94
CA LEU A 127 -4.74 -6.36 19.04
C LEU A 127 -3.49 -7.11 19.52
N THR A 128 -2.75 -7.69 18.57
CA THR A 128 -1.53 -8.47 18.85
C THR A 128 -0.31 -7.85 18.16
N PRO A 129 0.22 -6.73 18.68
CA PRO A 129 1.40 -6.07 18.10
C PRO A 129 2.66 -6.93 18.25
N LEU A 130 3.53 -6.85 17.24
CA LEU A 130 4.90 -7.36 17.30
C LEU A 130 5.87 -6.16 17.39
N ALA A 131 5.71 -5.33 18.44
CA ALA A 131 6.46 -4.09 18.58
C ALA A 131 7.99 -4.31 18.58
N ASP A 132 8.45 -5.41 19.16
CA ASP A 132 9.85 -5.86 19.09
C ASP A 132 9.98 -6.97 18.00
N TYR A 133 9.65 -6.61 16.76
CA TYR A 133 9.71 -7.54 15.64
C TYR A 133 11.12 -8.07 15.34
N THR A 134 12.16 -7.37 15.82
CA THR A 134 13.56 -7.79 15.62
C THR A 134 13.94 -9.00 16.46
N ALA A 135 13.18 -9.27 17.53
CA ALA A 135 13.39 -10.40 18.42
C ALA A 135 12.62 -11.68 18.01
N VAL A 136 11.78 -11.61 16.95
CA VAL A 136 10.97 -12.74 16.51
C VAL A 136 11.45 -13.27 15.16
N ASP A 137 11.09 -14.53 14.87
CA ASP A 137 11.42 -15.14 13.58
C ASP A 137 10.74 -14.42 12.41
N LYS A 138 11.46 -14.30 11.28
CA LYS A 138 10.97 -13.60 10.08
C LYS A 138 9.66 -14.18 9.53
N ASN A 139 9.47 -15.50 9.61
CA ASN A 139 8.22 -16.12 9.16
C ASN A 139 7.05 -15.68 10.03
N THR A 140 7.26 -15.48 11.33
CA THR A 140 6.23 -14.93 12.23
C THR A 140 5.80 -13.54 11.80
N ILE A 141 6.73 -12.67 11.34
CA ILE A 141 6.39 -11.34 10.83
C ILE A 141 5.65 -11.45 9.49
N VAL A 142 6.08 -12.33 8.60
CA VAL A 142 5.43 -12.60 7.31
C VAL A 142 4.00 -13.11 7.52
N ASP A 143 3.80 -14.03 8.47
CA ASP A 143 2.48 -14.53 8.84
C ASP A 143 1.60 -13.42 9.43
N ALA A 144 2.16 -12.54 10.26
CA ALA A 144 1.43 -11.39 10.80
C ALA A 144 0.98 -10.42 9.69
N ILE A 145 1.82 -10.18 8.67
CA ILE A 145 1.45 -9.40 7.48
C ILE A 145 0.29 -10.06 6.72
N CYS A 146 0.31 -11.40 6.59
CA CYS A 146 -0.78 -12.15 5.98
C CYS A 146 -2.06 -12.02 6.80
N GLN A 147 -1.98 -12.31 8.11
CA GLN A 147 -3.14 -12.25 9.02
C GLN A 147 -3.72 -10.85 9.16
N ALA A 148 -2.93 -9.81 8.97
CA ALA A 148 -3.42 -8.43 8.91
C ALA A 148 -4.15 -8.08 7.59
N GLY A 149 -4.26 -9.01 6.64
CA GLY A 149 -5.00 -8.79 5.39
C GLY A 149 -4.30 -7.88 4.40
N ILE A 150 -2.97 -7.72 4.48
CA ILE A 150 -2.24 -6.75 3.67
C ILE A 150 -1.98 -7.30 2.26
N SER A 151 -2.54 -6.62 1.27
CA SER A 151 -2.21 -6.76 -0.15
C SER A 151 -1.59 -5.48 -0.70
N GLY A 152 -0.94 -5.58 -1.86
CA GLY A 152 -0.30 -4.42 -2.50
C GLY A 152 -1.30 -3.31 -2.83
N MET A 153 -0.98 -2.06 -2.48
CA MET A 153 -1.86 -0.90 -2.66
C MET A 153 -1.48 -0.03 -3.86
N GLY A 154 -0.42 -0.38 -4.59
CA GLY A 154 0.07 0.37 -5.75
C GLY A 154 -0.51 -0.07 -7.10
N GLY A 155 -1.63 -0.79 -7.12
CA GLY A 155 -2.33 -1.19 -8.35
C GLY A 155 -2.65 -2.68 -8.45
N ALA A 156 -1.67 -3.57 -8.51
CA ALA A 156 -1.88 -5.00 -8.80
C ALA A 156 -2.61 -5.78 -7.69
N GLY A 157 -2.64 -5.28 -6.45
CA GLY A 157 -3.36 -5.97 -5.35
C GLY A 157 -2.81 -7.36 -5.02
N PHE A 158 -1.51 -7.60 -5.17
CA PHE A 158 -0.90 -8.91 -4.91
C PHE A 158 -0.68 -9.10 -3.39
N PRO A 159 -0.93 -10.30 -2.82
CA PRO A 159 -0.71 -10.57 -1.40
C PRO A 159 0.72 -10.26 -0.95
N THR A 160 0.86 -9.38 0.03
CA THR A 160 2.16 -8.83 0.43
C THR A 160 3.06 -9.88 1.07
N HIS A 161 2.51 -10.79 1.89
CA HIS A 161 3.26 -11.86 2.55
C HIS A 161 3.97 -12.80 1.56
N ILE A 162 3.36 -13.09 0.40
CA ILE A 162 4.01 -13.91 -0.64
C ILE A 162 5.21 -13.17 -1.22
N LYS A 163 5.06 -11.87 -1.44
CA LYS A 163 6.15 -11.03 -1.97
C LYS A 163 7.31 -10.95 -0.98
N THR A 164 7.02 -10.83 0.33
CA THR A 164 8.04 -10.75 1.38
C THR A 164 8.73 -12.08 1.68
N ALA A 165 8.08 -13.23 1.44
CA ALA A 165 8.61 -14.57 1.67
C ALA A 165 9.60 -15.06 0.59
N THR A 166 10.27 -14.15 -0.13
CA THR A 166 11.22 -14.54 -1.18
C THR A 166 12.47 -15.18 -0.59
N SER A 167 12.95 -16.27 -1.23
CA SER A 167 14.26 -16.86 -0.95
C SER A 167 15.37 -16.32 -1.84
N LYS A 168 15.04 -15.42 -2.79
CA LYS A 168 16.02 -14.82 -3.70
C LYS A 168 16.73 -13.65 -3.03
N PRO A 169 18.05 -13.51 -3.22
CA PRO A 169 18.77 -12.35 -2.68
C PRO A 169 18.26 -11.06 -3.33
N VAL A 170 17.98 -10.07 -2.50
CA VAL A 170 17.51 -8.74 -2.93
C VAL A 170 18.66 -7.75 -2.79
N GLU A 171 19.06 -7.12 -3.89
CA GLU A 171 20.05 -6.04 -3.87
C GLU A 171 19.38 -4.69 -3.56
N PHE A 172 18.23 -4.43 -4.21
CA PHE A 172 17.50 -3.16 -4.09
C PHE A 172 16.09 -3.40 -3.61
N LEU A 173 15.75 -2.82 -2.46
CA LEU A 173 14.38 -2.64 -2.02
C LEU A 173 13.92 -1.24 -2.46
N VAL A 174 12.92 -1.17 -3.33
CA VAL A 174 12.38 0.08 -3.86
C VAL A 174 11.03 0.38 -3.22
N LEU A 175 10.92 1.54 -2.60
CA LEU A 175 9.64 2.09 -2.15
C LEU A 175 9.11 3.03 -3.24
N ASN A 176 7.95 2.67 -3.81
CA ASN A 176 7.31 3.42 -4.88
C ASN A 176 6.33 4.45 -4.31
N GLY A 177 6.70 5.73 -4.36
CA GLY A 177 5.88 6.91 -4.08
C GLY A 177 5.66 7.78 -5.32
N VAL A 178 5.80 7.21 -6.52
CA VAL A 178 5.78 7.97 -7.79
C VAL A 178 4.37 8.49 -8.11
N GLU A 179 3.29 7.74 -7.92
CA GLU A 179 1.89 8.19 -8.10
C GLU A 179 1.68 9.05 -9.36
N CYS A 180 2.03 8.47 -10.55
CA CYS A 180 2.09 9.23 -11.82
C CYS A 180 0.72 9.45 -12.50
N GLU A 181 -0.35 8.83 -12.05
CA GLU A 181 -1.68 8.99 -12.61
C GLU A 181 -2.21 10.41 -12.32
N PRO A 182 -2.85 11.07 -13.31
CA PRO A 182 -3.52 12.33 -13.08
C PRO A 182 -4.59 12.25 -11.98
N TYR A 183 -4.84 13.37 -11.33
CA TYR A 183 -5.84 13.59 -10.30
C TYR A 183 -5.56 12.98 -8.93
N ILE A 184 -4.99 11.76 -8.81
CA ILE A 184 -4.79 11.11 -7.51
C ILE A 184 -3.65 11.76 -6.72
N THR A 185 -3.83 11.88 -5.40
CA THR A 185 -2.88 12.51 -4.47
C THR A 185 -2.84 11.79 -3.12
N ALA A 186 -3.34 10.55 -3.08
CA ALA A 186 -3.40 9.75 -1.86
C ALA A 186 -2.02 9.45 -1.30
N ASP A 187 -1.08 9.01 -2.15
CA ASP A 187 0.29 8.68 -1.75
C ASP A 187 1.09 9.95 -1.43
N ASP A 188 0.92 11.05 -2.19
CA ASP A 188 1.51 12.35 -1.89
C ASP A 188 1.14 12.81 -0.47
N ARG A 189 -0.16 12.83 -0.15
CA ARG A 189 -0.62 13.25 1.18
C ARG A 189 -0.17 12.29 2.27
N LEU A 190 -0.22 10.98 2.02
CA LEU A 190 0.27 9.98 2.97
C LEU A 190 1.76 10.17 3.28
N MET A 191 2.61 10.42 2.29
CA MET A 191 4.03 10.68 2.48
C MET A 191 4.31 11.94 3.29
N ARG A 192 3.53 13.02 3.07
CA ARG A 192 3.68 14.27 3.82
C ARG A 192 3.26 14.14 5.28
N GLU A 193 2.16 13.45 5.55
CA GLU A 193 1.55 13.40 6.89
C GLU A 193 2.07 12.23 7.73
N HIS A 194 2.54 11.15 7.08
CA HIS A 194 2.90 9.89 7.73
C HIS A 194 4.28 9.36 7.31
N ALA A 195 5.22 10.26 6.95
CA ALA A 195 6.58 9.87 6.52
C ALA A 195 7.27 8.93 7.54
N TRP A 196 7.10 9.19 8.82
CA TRP A 196 7.69 8.40 9.89
C TRP A 196 7.12 6.98 9.94
N GLN A 197 5.81 6.81 9.85
CA GLN A 197 5.17 5.49 9.83
C GLN A 197 5.53 4.71 8.56
N ILE A 198 5.63 5.38 7.40
CA ILE A 198 6.12 4.77 6.16
C ILE A 198 7.55 4.24 6.37
N ARG A 199 8.43 5.05 6.96
CA ARG A 199 9.79 4.63 7.29
C ARG A 199 9.80 3.43 8.23
N GLN A 200 8.97 3.39 9.28
CA GLN A 200 8.86 2.24 10.19
C GLN A 200 8.44 0.95 9.45
N GLY A 201 7.48 1.02 8.53
CA GLY A 201 7.11 -0.12 7.68
C GLY A 201 8.24 -0.57 6.74
N LEU A 202 9.03 0.39 6.26
CA LEU A 202 10.21 0.10 5.46
C LEU A 202 11.32 -0.56 6.30
N ASP A 203 11.48 -0.18 7.58
CA ASP A 203 12.39 -0.84 8.52
C ASP A 203 11.99 -2.31 8.75
N VAL A 204 10.68 -2.59 8.91
CA VAL A 204 10.16 -3.97 9.00
C VAL A 204 10.48 -4.77 7.74
N LEU A 205 10.20 -4.21 6.56
CA LEU A 205 10.52 -4.86 5.29
C LEU A 205 12.04 -5.09 5.12
N THR A 206 12.85 -4.12 5.53
CA THR A 206 14.32 -4.22 5.50
C THR A 206 14.81 -5.36 6.40
N HIS A 207 14.21 -5.53 7.59
CA HIS A 207 14.54 -6.63 8.50
C HIS A 207 14.18 -8.01 7.92
N ILE A 208 13.04 -8.13 7.23
CA ILE A 208 12.62 -9.41 6.62
C ILE A 208 13.49 -9.74 5.41
N ILE A 209 13.71 -8.77 4.52
CA ILE A 209 14.26 -8.96 3.17
C ILE A 209 15.78 -8.87 3.14
N GLU A 210 16.39 -8.10 4.05
CA GLU A 210 17.84 -7.85 4.14
C GLU A 210 18.44 -7.34 2.80
N PRO A 211 17.88 -6.27 2.20
CA PRO A 211 18.39 -5.74 0.95
C PRO A 211 19.75 -5.04 1.16
N LYS A 212 20.58 -4.97 0.10
CA LYS A 212 21.87 -4.23 0.17
C LYS A 212 21.65 -2.72 0.16
N ALA A 213 20.61 -2.23 -0.52
CA ALA A 213 20.28 -0.80 -0.59
C ALA A 213 18.76 -0.59 -0.65
N ILE A 214 18.32 0.55 -0.12
CA ILE A 214 16.91 0.97 -0.11
C ILE A 214 16.78 2.26 -0.91
N VAL A 215 15.82 2.29 -1.85
CA VAL A 215 15.53 3.45 -2.70
C VAL A 215 14.09 3.86 -2.52
N ILE A 216 13.85 5.11 -2.16
CA ILE A 216 12.53 5.71 -2.03
C ILE A 216 12.34 6.62 -3.24
N ALA A 217 11.55 6.19 -4.21
CA ALA A 217 11.33 6.90 -5.46
C ALA A 217 10.08 7.78 -5.36
N ILE A 218 10.22 9.08 -5.64
CA ILE A 218 9.13 10.07 -5.54
C ILE A 218 9.22 10.99 -6.76
N GLU A 219 8.09 11.36 -7.37
CA GLU A 219 8.10 12.35 -8.46
C GLU A 219 8.55 13.73 -7.97
N ASP A 220 9.24 14.45 -8.84
CA ASP A 220 9.79 15.79 -8.58
C ASP A 220 8.70 16.87 -8.38
N ASN A 221 7.45 16.60 -8.78
CA ASN A 221 6.28 17.45 -8.49
C ASN A 221 5.76 17.36 -7.03
N LYS A 222 6.42 16.58 -6.17
CA LYS A 222 6.06 16.35 -4.76
C LYS A 222 7.18 16.79 -3.78
N PRO A 223 7.63 18.06 -3.82
CA PRO A 223 8.79 18.52 -3.04
C PRO A 223 8.61 18.36 -1.53
N GLU A 224 7.38 18.54 -1.01
CA GLU A 224 7.11 18.38 0.42
C GLU A 224 7.14 16.91 0.87
N ALA A 225 6.72 15.97 0.03
CA ALA A 225 6.84 14.54 0.29
C ALA A 225 8.32 14.10 0.28
N ILE A 226 9.11 14.59 -0.69
CA ILE A 226 10.56 14.36 -0.75
C ILE A 226 11.23 14.88 0.54
N GLN A 227 10.89 16.09 0.96
CA GLN A 227 11.44 16.68 2.19
C GLN A 227 11.05 15.87 3.43
N ALA A 228 9.78 15.47 3.56
CA ALA A 228 9.28 14.71 4.70
C ALA A 228 9.98 13.35 4.85
N LEU A 229 10.17 12.63 3.73
CA LEU A 229 10.85 11.34 3.74
C LEU A 229 12.38 11.47 3.91
N ASN A 230 13.01 12.52 3.39
CA ASN A 230 14.42 12.82 3.70
C ASN A 230 14.62 13.03 5.21
N ILE A 231 13.75 13.80 5.85
CA ILE A 231 13.81 14.03 7.31
C ILE A 231 13.57 12.71 8.06
N ALA A 232 12.55 11.93 7.69
CA ALA A 232 12.23 10.68 8.37
C ALA A 232 13.34 9.61 8.23
N CYS A 233 14.15 9.68 7.18
CA CYS A 233 15.20 8.70 6.88
C CYS A 233 16.63 9.22 7.14
N GLN A 234 16.80 10.42 7.69
CA GLN A 234 18.11 11.09 7.84
C GLN A 234 19.14 10.32 8.69
N ASP A 235 18.69 9.43 9.56
CA ASP A 235 19.51 8.56 10.42
C ASP A 235 19.87 7.21 9.75
N LYS A 236 19.52 7.01 8.48
CA LYS A 236 19.67 5.74 7.75
C LYS A 236 20.52 5.93 6.49
N ASP A 237 21.81 5.74 6.57
CA ASP A 237 22.74 5.88 5.44
C ASP A 237 22.40 4.98 4.24
N ALA A 238 21.74 3.84 4.50
CA ALA A 238 21.34 2.91 3.44
C ALA A 238 20.08 3.37 2.67
N TYR A 239 19.31 4.36 3.19
CA TYR A 239 18.04 4.82 2.59
C TYR A 239 18.31 6.05 1.72
N ARG A 240 17.84 5.99 0.48
CA ARG A 240 18.02 7.06 -0.52
C ARG A 240 16.69 7.53 -1.05
N VAL A 241 16.34 8.77 -0.82
CA VAL A 241 15.19 9.41 -1.46
C VAL A 241 15.64 9.95 -2.82
N VAL A 242 15.02 9.43 -3.89
CA VAL A 242 15.45 9.68 -5.27
C VAL A 242 14.31 10.35 -6.03
N PRO A 243 14.51 11.58 -6.57
CA PRO A 243 13.52 12.24 -7.39
C PRO A 243 13.44 11.59 -8.78
N ILE A 244 12.20 11.36 -9.23
CA ILE A 244 11.86 10.83 -10.55
C ILE A 244 11.12 11.90 -11.33
N GLU A 245 11.45 12.09 -12.61
CA GLU A 245 10.75 13.03 -13.50
C GLU A 245 9.24 12.72 -13.54
N THR A 246 8.45 13.76 -13.32
CA THR A 246 6.97 13.68 -13.46
C THR A 246 6.59 13.35 -14.89
N LYS A 247 6.24 12.09 -15.12
CA LYS A 247 5.99 11.55 -16.46
C LYS A 247 5.17 10.25 -16.37
N TYR A 248 4.16 10.12 -17.20
CA TYR A 248 3.35 8.90 -17.22
C TYR A 248 3.88 7.90 -18.27
N PRO A 249 4.03 6.60 -17.93
CA PRO A 249 3.75 5.91 -16.67
C PRO A 249 5.01 5.62 -15.82
N ALA A 250 5.61 6.63 -15.18
CA ALA A 250 6.82 6.45 -14.37
C ALA A 250 6.63 5.49 -13.18
N GLY A 251 5.43 5.44 -12.59
CA GLY A 251 5.10 4.61 -11.41
C GLY A 251 4.90 3.13 -11.70
N GLY A 252 4.87 2.71 -12.96
CA GLY A 252 4.76 1.31 -13.33
C GLY A 252 5.96 0.50 -12.81
N GLU A 253 5.71 -0.63 -12.09
CA GLU A 253 6.76 -1.38 -11.38
C GLU A 253 7.99 -1.68 -12.27
N LYS A 254 7.78 -2.29 -13.44
CA LYS A 254 8.89 -2.66 -14.34
C LYS A 254 9.60 -1.43 -14.94
N GLN A 255 8.82 -0.37 -15.22
CA GLN A 255 9.36 0.88 -15.73
C GLN A 255 10.24 1.56 -14.68
N LEU A 256 9.75 1.67 -13.44
CA LEU A 256 10.49 2.31 -12.36
C LEU A 256 11.76 1.54 -11.99
N ILE A 257 11.71 0.20 -11.99
CA ILE A 257 12.88 -0.65 -11.80
C ILE A 257 13.95 -0.33 -12.85
N GLN A 258 13.58 -0.26 -14.12
CA GLN A 258 14.51 0.05 -15.21
C GLN A 258 15.07 1.47 -15.06
N VAL A 259 14.25 2.44 -14.70
CA VAL A 259 14.67 3.83 -14.44
C VAL A 259 15.72 3.90 -13.32
N ILE A 260 15.45 3.23 -12.18
CA ILE A 260 16.32 3.27 -11.00
C ILE A 260 17.59 2.44 -11.20
N THR A 261 17.48 1.23 -11.74
CA THR A 261 18.58 0.27 -11.75
C THR A 261 19.24 0.10 -13.10
N GLY A 262 18.61 0.54 -14.19
CA GLY A 262 19.03 0.20 -15.56
C GLY A 262 18.83 -1.27 -15.93
N ARG A 263 18.22 -2.07 -15.04
CA ARG A 263 17.95 -3.50 -15.26
C ARG A 263 16.51 -3.67 -15.78
N GLU A 264 16.33 -4.60 -16.71
CA GLU A 264 15.01 -4.93 -17.26
C GLU A 264 14.52 -6.24 -16.66
N VAL A 265 13.29 -6.22 -16.15
CA VAL A 265 12.61 -7.44 -15.70
C VAL A 265 12.32 -8.31 -16.93
N PRO A 266 12.80 -9.57 -16.99
CA PRO A 266 12.58 -10.43 -18.15
C PRO A 266 11.10 -10.64 -18.45
N ARG A 267 10.80 -10.95 -19.72
CA ARG A 267 9.44 -11.38 -20.08
C ARG A 267 9.05 -12.62 -19.27
N ASN A 268 7.89 -12.58 -18.62
CA ASN A 268 7.40 -13.59 -17.69
C ASN A 268 8.26 -13.78 -16.41
N GLY A 269 9.28 -12.93 -16.20
CA GLY A 269 10.07 -12.92 -14.97
C GLY A 269 9.47 -11.99 -13.90
N LEU A 270 10.01 -12.11 -12.70
CA LEU A 270 9.68 -11.29 -11.54
C LEU A 270 10.82 -10.30 -11.24
N PRO A 271 10.55 -9.17 -10.59
CA PRO A 271 11.59 -8.24 -10.13
C PRO A 271 12.69 -8.92 -9.29
N ALA A 272 12.34 -9.89 -8.46
CA ALA A 272 13.29 -10.66 -7.67
C ALA A 272 14.30 -11.47 -8.50
N ASP A 273 14.00 -11.79 -9.77
CA ASP A 273 14.94 -12.47 -10.68
C ASP A 273 16.16 -11.62 -11.05
N ILE A 274 16.03 -10.32 -10.87
CA ILE A 274 17.09 -9.33 -11.12
C ILE A 274 17.55 -8.62 -9.85
N GLY A 275 17.26 -9.21 -8.67
CA GLY A 275 17.67 -8.70 -7.37
C GLY A 275 16.94 -7.45 -6.90
N VAL A 276 15.73 -7.19 -7.40
CA VAL A 276 14.93 -6.01 -7.04
C VAL A 276 13.60 -6.44 -6.42
N MET A 277 13.16 -5.73 -5.39
CA MET A 277 11.83 -5.85 -4.84
C MET A 277 11.22 -4.46 -4.65
N MET A 278 9.93 -4.31 -4.94
CA MET A 278 9.25 -3.02 -4.89
C MET A 278 7.96 -3.09 -4.08
N PHE A 279 7.73 -2.09 -3.23
CA PHE A 279 6.47 -1.91 -2.50
C PHE A 279 5.96 -0.47 -2.68
N ASN A 280 4.65 -0.28 -2.61
CA ASN A 280 4.03 1.05 -2.59
C ASN A 280 4.08 1.66 -1.18
N VAL A 281 4.10 2.98 -1.06
CA VAL A 281 4.15 3.70 0.23
C VAL A 281 2.96 3.39 1.14
N GLY A 282 1.74 3.24 0.60
CA GLY A 282 0.56 2.86 1.37
C GLY A 282 0.66 1.43 1.93
N THR A 283 1.26 0.50 1.17
CA THR A 283 1.54 -0.85 1.65
C THR A 283 2.53 -0.83 2.83
N CYS A 284 3.60 -0.03 2.73
CA CYS A 284 4.56 0.16 3.81
C CYS A 284 3.91 0.75 5.07
N PHE A 285 3.05 1.75 4.90
CA PHE A 285 2.29 2.34 6.00
C PHE A 285 1.42 1.29 6.71
N ALA A 286 0.68 0.47 5.95
CA ALA A 286 -0.15 -0.59 6.51
C ALA A 286 0.67 -1.68 7.22
N ILE A 287 1.87 -2.01 6.73
CA ILE A 287 2.80 -2.93 7.41
C ILE A 287 3.22 -2.38 8.77
N ALA A 288 3.54 -1.08 8.87
CA ALA A 288 3.88 -0.45 10.15
C ALA A 288 2.72 -0.58 11.15
N ASP A 289 1.49 -0.25 10.73
CA ASP A 289 0.31 -0.36 11.59
C ASP A 289 0.04 -1.82 12.03
N ALA A 290 0.20 -2.78 11.13
CA ALA A 290 -0.01 -4.19 11.44
C ALA A 290 1.03 -4.73 12.43
N ILE A 291 2.30 -4.47 12.17
CA ILE A 291 3.38 -5.07 12.96
C ILE A 291 3.58 -4.34 14.29
N LEU A 292 3.62 -3.01 14.26
CA LEU A 292 3.93 -2.24 15.47
C LEU A 292 2.71 -2.03 16.38
N HIS A 293 1.50 -2.03 15.81
CA HIS A 293 0.27 -1.73 16.54
C HIS A 293 -0.76 -2.87 16.53
N GLY A 294 -0.50 -3.97 15.80
CA GLY A 294 -1.43 -5.10 15.65
C GLY A 294 -2.71 -4.74 14.89
N LYS A 295 -2.74 -3.63 14.15
CA LYS A 295 -3.93 -3.16 13.44
C LYS A 295 -3.99 -3.78 12.03
N PRO A 296 -5.02 -4.57 11.71
CA PRO A 296 -5.17 -5.10 10.36
C PRO A 296 -5.57 -4.01 9.37
N LEU A 297 -5.50 -4.33 8.08
CA LEU A 297 -5.91 -3.44 7.00
C LEU A 297 -7.43 -3.29 7.00
N ILE A 298 -7.92 -2.15 7.49
CA ILE A 298 -9.35 -1.83 7.60
C ILE A 298 -9.71 -0.50 6.92
N GLU A 299 -8.73 0.24 6.44
CA GLU A 299 -8.92 1.56 5.85
C GLU A 299 -7.89 1.83 4.75
N ARG A 300 -8.18 2.78 3.89
CA ARG A 300 -7.26 3.28 2.85
C ARG A 300 -7.37 4.79 2.70
N ILE A 301 -6.28 5.42 2.27
CA ILE A 301 -6.36 6.80 1.79
C ILE A 301 -6.87 6.77 0.35
N VAL A 302 -7.97 7.49 0.11
CA VAL A 302 -8.66 7.53 -1.18
C VAL A 302 -8.82 8.99 -1.63
N THR A 303 -8.43 9.30 -2.85
CA THR A 303 -8.65 10.60 -3.45
C THR A 303 -10.05 10.67 -4.06
N VAL A 304 -10.87 11.61 -3.61
CA VAL A 304 -12.13 11.98 -4.27
C VAL A 304 -11.92 13.34 -4.93
N THR A 305 -11.96 13.38 -6.25
CA THR A 305 -11.56 14.56 -7.02
C THR A 305 -12.23 14.58 -8.40
N GLY A 306 -11.99 15.63 -9.15
CA GLY A 306 -12.52 15.84 -10.50
C GLY A 306 -13.35 17.12 -10.59
N ASP A 307 -13.64 17.54 -11.82
CA ASP A 307 -14.31 18.81 -12.10
C ASP A 307 -15.77 18.86 -11.59
N ALA A 308 -16.39 17.70 -11.36
CA ALA A 308 -17.74 17.58 -10.81
C ALA A 308 -17.77 17.47 -9.26
N VAL A 309 -16.61 17.40 -8.60
CA VAL A 309 -16.53 17.28 -7.15
C VAL A 309 -16.45 18.64 -6.50
N ALA A 310 -17.42 18.97 -5.65
CA ALA A 310 -17.52 20.30 -5.02
C ALA A 310 -16.36 20.59 -4.06
N LYS A 311 -15.85 19.57 -3.36
CA LYS A 311 -14.76 19.67 -2.38
C LYS A 311 -13.78 18.51 -2.55
N PRO A 312 -12.88 18.57 -3.53
CA PRO A 312 -11.87 17.53 -3.71
C PRO A 312 -10.98 17.39 -2.48
N ALA A 313 -10.76 16.15 -2.04
CA ALA A 313 -9.92 15.84 -0.88
C ALA A 313 -9.41 14.40 -0.91
N ASN A 314 -8.48 14.10 0.00
CA ASN A 314 -8.08 12.73 0.32
C ASN A 314 -8.75 12.32 1.63
N PHE A 315 -9.39 11.16 1.63
CA PHE A 315 -10.13 10.63 2.76
C PHE A 315 -9.44 9.38 3.31
N ARG A 316 -9.36 9.29 4.64
CA ARG A 316 -9.06 8.04 5.34
C ARG A 316 -10.36 7.22 5.42
N ALA A 317 -10.66 6.52 4.35
CA ALA A 317 -11.93 5.79 4.20
C ALA A 317 -11.82 4.39 4.76
N LEU A 318 -12.75 4.00 5.63
CA LEU A 318 -12.94 2.62 6.06
C LEU A 318 -13.29 1.75 4.85
N LEU A 319 -12.74 0.53 4.79
CA LEU A 319 -13.10 -0.43 3.75
C LEU A 319 -14.62 -0.70 3.79
N GLY A 320 -15.24 -0.77 2.62
CA GLY A 320 -16.70 -0.93 2.51
C GLY A 320 -17.51 0.36 2.60
N THR A 321 -16.88 1.53 2.76
CA THR A 321 -17.57 2.82 2.74
C THR A 321 -18.22 3.06 1.38
N PRO A 322 -19.53 3.38 1.30
CA PRO A 322 -20.17 3.75 0.05
C PRO A 322 -19.58 5.03 -0.54
N VAL A 323 -19.31 5.05 -1.85
CA VAL A 323 -18.74 6.23 -2.55
C VAL A 323 -19.53 7.51 -2.30
N LYS A 324 -20.87 7.42 -2.24
CA LYS A 324 -21.76 8.55 -1.95
C LYS A 324 -21.59 9.17 -0.56
N HIS A 325 -20.86 8.49 0.35
CA HIS A 325 -20.60 8.97 1.71
C HIS A 325 -19.36 9.88 1.76
N LEU A 326 -18.48 9.79 0.78
CA LEU A 326 -17.28 10.60 0.60
C LEU A 326 -17.54 11.80 -0.30
#